data_cd445451c5fd246d6fccab5b059e10ce
#
_entry.id   cd445451c5fd246d6fccab5b059e10ce
#
_cell.length_a   1.000
_cell.length_b   1.000
_cell.length_c   1.000
_cell.angle_alpha   90.00
_cell.angle_beta   90.00
_cell.angle_gamma   90.00
#
_symmetry.space_group_name_H-M   'P 1'
#
loop_
_entity.id
_entity.type
_entity.pdbx_description
1 polymer ?
#
loop_
_entity_poly.entity_id
_entity_poly.type
_entity_poly.pdbx_seq_one_letter_code
_entity_poly.pdbx_strand_id
1 'polypeptide(L)'
;MEFFTTSTRNLLKYAAAAGVKHYVALSVVGTERIPESPYLRAKAAQETLIKGGGIPYSIVHATQFFEFVKRIADEATVGTTVRVPAVLFQPMAADDVAKAVGRVAVGAPVNGTVEVAGPQQFRFDDLIRQGLAAYKDPREVVADPHARYFGAELDERSLVPWGEARLGDIRFDEWLGQPALQRR
;
A
#
# COMPACT_ATOMS: atom_id res chain seq x y z
N MET A 1 8.84 1.27 14.81
CA MET A 1 8.05 2.46 15.21
C MET A 1 8.92 3.70 15.34
N GLU A 2 10.03 3.64 16.06
CA GLU A 2 10.92 4.79 16.34
C GLU A 2 11.39 5.53 15.05
N PHE A 3 11.80 4.79 14.02
CA PHE A 3 12.19 5.40 12.75
C PHE A 3 11.11 6.33 12.17
N PHE A 4 9.88 5.85 12.02
CA PHE A 4 8.79 6.66 11.44
C PHE A 4 8.45 7.87 12.31
N THR A 5 8.38 7.71 13.62
CA THR A 5 8.02 8.82 14.51
C THR A 5 9.12 9.87 14.60
N THR A 6 10.39 9.46 14.69
CA THR A 6 11.53 10.39 14.78
C THR A 6 11.73 11.14 13.48
N SER A 7 11.75 10.44 12.34
CA SER A 7 11.92 11.09 11.04
C SER A 7 10.77 12.06 10.74
N THR A 8 9.54 11.69 11.06
CA THR A 8 8.38 12.57 10.82
C THR A 8 8.41 13.82 11.70
N ARG A 9 8.75 13.70 13.00
CA ARG A 9 8.92 14.88 13.87
C ARG A 9 9.99 15.82 13.35
N ASN A 10 11.12 15.28 12.90
CA ASN A 10 12.20 16.10 12.34
C ASN A 10 11.75 16.80 11.05
N LEU A 11 11.12 16.08 10.13
CA LEU A 11 10.60 16.66 8.89
C LEU A 11 9.56 17.76 9.15
N LEU A 12 8.60 17.53 10.03
CA LEU A 12 7.59 18.53 10.40
C LEU A 12 8.22 19.77 11.03
N LYS A 13 9.19 19.60 11.93
CA LYS A 13 9.92 20.71 12.55
C LYS A 13 10.59 21.60 11.50
N TYR A 14 11.33 21.01 10.59
CA TYR A 14 12.05 21.79 9.56
C TYR A 14 11.11 22.32 8.47
N ALA A 15 10.06 21.58 8.12
CA ALA A 15 9.04 22.05 7.19
C ALA A 15 8.31 23.28 7.73
N ALA A 16 7.94 23.27 9.02
CA ALA A 16 7.34 24.44 9.69
C ALA A 16 8.27 25.63 9.70
N ALA A 17 9.55 25.44 10.07
CA ALA A 17 10.57 26.50 10.06
C ALA A 17 10.83 27.09 8.67
N ALA A 18 10.72 26.26 7.62
CA ALA A 18 10.85 26.68 6.23
C ALA A 18 9.57 27.29 5.64
N GLY A 19 8.49 27.35 6.41
CA GLY A 19 7.21 27.91 5.95
C GLY A 19 6.50 27.07 4.88
N VAL A 20 6.70 25.75 4.89
CA VAL A 20 6.01 24.80 3.97
C VAL A 20 4.50 24.96 4.10
N LYS A 21 3.82 25.10 2.96
CA LYS A 21 2.38 25.35 2.89
C LYS A 21 1.54 24.10 2.64
N HIS A 22 2.16 23.00 2.23
CA HIS A 22 1.49 21.72 1.98
C HIS A 22 2.46 20.57 2.29
N TYR A 23 2.10 19.75 3.27
CA TYR A 23 2.83 18.53 3.62
C TYR A 23 2.11 17.32 3.03
N VAL A 24 2.75 16.59 2.12
CA VAL A 24 2.16 15.40 1.50
C VAL A 24 2.86 14.15 1.99
N ALA A 25 2.11 13.17 2.42
CA ALA A 25 2.64 11.88 2.87
C ALA A 25 1.97 10.73 2.12
N LEU A 26 2.79 9.79 1.63
CA LEU A 26 2.32 8.50 1.16
C LEU A 26 2.17 7.56 2.35
N SER A 27 0.98 7.00 2.50
CA SER A 27 0.63 5.98 3.48
C SER A 27 -0.06 4.80 2.79
N VAL A 28 -0.71 3.96 3.54
CA VAL A 28 -1.29 2.71 3.02
C VAL A 28 -2.72 2.54 3.53
N VAL A 29 -3.58 1.99 2.68
CA VAL A 29 -4.93 1.56 3.06
C VAL A 29 -4.84 0.54 4.20
N GLY A 30 -5.70 0.67 5.20
CA GLY A 30 -5.76 -0.27 6.32
C GLY A 30 -4.95 0.10 7.57
N THR A 31 -4.29 1.27 7.63
CA THR A 31 -3.51 1.71 8.80
C THR A 31 -4.28 1.67 10.12
N GLU A 32 -5.58 1.96 10.10
CA GLU A 32 -6.45 1.97 11.27
C GLU A 32 -7.19 0.64 11.49
N ARG A 33 -7.12 -0.29 10.53
CA ARG A 33 -7.91 -1.52 10.50
C ARG A 33 -7.14 -2.77 10.92
N ILE A 34 -5.80 -2.71 10.88
CA ILE A 34 -4.92 -3.87 11.11
C ILE A 34 -3.91 -3.49 12.21
N PRO A 35 -4.38 -3.32 13.45
CA PRO A 35 -3.53 -2.86 14.56
C PRO A 35 -2.48 -3.90 14.99
N GLU A 36 -2.65 -5.17 14.61
CA GLU A 36 -1.69 -6.24 14.90
C GLU A 36 -0.39 -6.06 14.10
N SER A 37 -0.44 -5.44 12.91
CA SER A 37 0.74 -5.22 12.08
C SER A 37 1.65 -4.13 12.68
N PRO A 38 2.91 -4.45 13.04
CA PRO A 38 3.87 -3.45 13.55
C PRO A 38 4.12 -2.32 12.53
N TYR A 39 4.11 -2.65 11.23
CA TYR A 39 4.29 -1.68 10.16
C TYR A 39 3.11 -0.70 10.08
N LEU A 40 1.87 -1.20 10.07
CA LEU A 40 0.68 -0.35 9.96
C LEU A 40 0.49 0.51 11.22
N ARG A 41 0.80 -0.01 12.42
CA ARG A 41 0.88 0.82 13.64
C ARG A 41 1.88 1.96 13.51
N ALA A 42 3.04 1.69 12.92
CA ALA A 42 4.05 2.73 12.72
C ALA A 42 3.58 3.79 11.72
N LYS A 43 2.86 3.38 10.67
CA LYS A 43 2.22 4.30 9.71
C LYS A 43 1.10 5.11 10.35
N ALA A 44 0.22 4.52 11.15
CA ALA A 44 -0.81 5.22 11.90
C ALA A 44 -0.22 6.28 12.86
N ALA A 45 0.87 5.94 13.56
CA ALA A 45 1.59 6.89 14.41
C ALA A 45 2.21 8.05 13.61
N GLN A 46 2.75 7.78 12.42
CA GLN A 46 3.21 8.80 11.49
C GLN A 46 2.09 9.75 11.09
N GLU A 47 0.94 9.22 10.70
CA GLU A 47 -0.23 10.01 10.31
C GLU A 47 -0.74 10.89 11.44
N THR A 48 -0.78 10.37 12.66
CA THR A 48 -1.16 11.13 13.86
C THR A 48 -0.25 12.35 14.06
N LEU A 49 1.05 12.20 13.87
CA LEU A 49 2.01 13.30 13.95
C LEU A 49 1.77 14.34 12.85
N ILE A 50 1.48 13.91 11.63
CA ILE A 50 1.20 14.81 10.50
C ILE A 50 -0.09 15.60 10.76
N LYS A 51 -1.16 14.92 11.17
CA LYS A 51 -2.46 15.54 11.51
C LYS A 51 -2.33 16.60 12.62
N GLY A 52 -1.45 16.36 13.61
CA GLY A 52 -1.17 17.30 14.70
C GLY A 52 -0.06 18.32 14.43
N GLY A 53 0.58 18.30 13.27
CA GLY A 53 1.79 19.07 12.97
C GLY A 53 1.60 20.55 12.65
N GLY A 54 0.35 21.03 12.54
CA GLY A 54 0.04 22.44 12.29
C GLY A 54 0.36 22.94 10.86
N ILE A 55 0.84 22.08 9.98
CA ILE A 55 1.06 22.39 8.55
C ILE A 55 -0.13 21.84 7.77
N PRO A 56 -0.74 22.59 6.82
CA PRO A 56 -1.74 22.04 5.93
C PRO A 56 -1.22 20.77 5.23
N TYR A 57 -2.02 19.71 5.19
CA TYR A 57 -1.51 18.40 4.77
C TYR A 57 -2.47 17.64 3.85
N SER A 58 -1.93 16.64 3.17
CA SER A 58 -2.69 15.58 2.50
C SER A 58 -1.98 14.23 2.72
N ILE A 59 -2.73 13.23 3.15
CA ILE A 59 -2.22 11.86 3.30
C ILE A 59 -2.81 11.02 2.17
N VAL A 60 -1.96 10.42 1.36
CA VAL A 60 -2.37 9.50 0.29
C VAL A 60 -2.33 8.08 0.83
N HIS A 61 -3.48 7.45 0.98
CA HIS A 61 -3.59 6.02 1.28
C HIS A 61 -3.60 5.24 -0.04
N ALA A 62 -2.47 4.66 -0.41
CA ALA A 62 -2.40 3.74 -1.54
C ALA A 62 -2.71 2.31 -1.09
N THR A 63 -3.33 1.53 -1.97
CA THR A 63 -3.37 0.07 -1.81
C THR A 63 -1.98 -0.52 -2.07
N GLN A 64 -1.83 -1.83 -1.99
CA GLN A 64 -0.55 -2.51 -2.20
C GLN A 64 -0.08 -2.32 -3.65
N PHE A 65 1.21 -2.58 -3.90
CA PHE A 65 1.81 -2.35 -5.21
C PHE A 65 2.02 -3.68 -5.94
N PHE A 66 1.85 -3.67 -7.26
CA PHE A 66 2.16 -4.81 -8.12
C PHE A 66 3.61 -5.28 -7.95
N GLU A 67 4.54 -4.35 -7.75
CA GLU A 67 5.97 -4.58 -7.56
C GLU A 67 6.28 -5.45 -6.33
N PHE A 68 5.36 -5.55 -5.38
CA PHE A 68 5.52 -6.37 -4.19
C PHE A 68 4.93 -7.77 -4.29
N VAL A 69 4.25 -8.11 -5.39
CA VAL A 69 3.58 -9.41 -5.56
C VAL A 69 4.53 -10.57 -5.34
N LYS A 70 5.73 -10.54 -5.94
CA LYS A 70 6.73 -11.58 -5.74
C LYS A 70 7.22 -11.65 -4.29
N ARG A 71 7.51 -10.51 -3.68
CA ARG A 71 7.95 -10.44 -2.28
C ARG A 71 6.87 -10.94 -1.32
N ILE A 72 5.62 -10.60 -1.57
CA ILE A 72 4.47 -11.10 -0.78
C ILE A 72 4.40 -12.63 -0.88
N ALA A 73 4.57 -13.18 -2.08
CA ALA A 73 4.60 -14.63 -2.27
C ALA A 73 5.79 -15.27 -1.53
N ASP A 74 6.98 -14.66 -1.58
CA ASP A 74 8.17 -15.17 -0.89
C ASP A 74 7.98 -15.19 0.64
N GLU A 75 7.43 -14.13 1.22
CA GLU A 75 7.12 -14.02 2.66
C GLU A 75 6.03 -15.02 3.12
N ALA A 76 5.09 -15.33 2.23
CA ALA A 76 3.98 -16.24 2.50
C ALA A 76 4.29 -17.72 2.19
N THR A 77 5.55 -18.04 1.84
CA THR A 77 5.96 -19.41 1.43
C THR A 77 6.31 -20.26 2.63
N VAL A 78 5.71 -21.45 2.69
CA VAL A 78 6.06 -22.53 3.62
C VAL A 78 6.39 -23.77 2.78
N GLY A 79 7.66 -24.16 2.76
CA GLY A 79 8.15 -25.22 1.86
C GLY A 79 8.04 -24.79 0.40
N THR A 80 7.18 -25.45 -0.37
CA THR A 80 6.90 -25.14 -1.79
C THR A 80 5.53 -24.53 -2.02
N THR A 81 4.82 -24.18 -0.95
CA THR A 81 3.45 -23.68 -1.01
C THR A 81 3.37 -22.24 -0.49
N VAL A 82 2.78 -21.36 -1.27
CA VAL A 82 2.46 -19.98 -0.90
C VAL A 82 1.07 -19.97 -0.25
N ARG A 83 0.98 -19.59 1.02
CA ARG A 83 -0.27 -19.52 1.77
C ARG A 83 -0.67 -18.06 2.00
N VAL A 84 -1.75 -17.61 1.38
CA VAL A 84 -2.23 -16.24 1.50
C VAL A 84 -3.66 -16.19 2.03
N PRO A 85 -4.05 -15.11 2.73
CA PRO A 85 -5.42 -14.97 3.21
C PRO A 85 -6.45 -14.97 2.08
N ALA A 86 -7.63 -15.54 2.34
CA ALA A 86 -8.72 -15.60 1.39
C ALA A 86 -9.55 -14.30 1.37
N VAL A 87 -8.91 -13.14 1.12
CA VAL A 87 -9.51 -11.79 1.21
C VAL A 87 -9.48 -11.05 -0.12
N LEU A 88 -10.15 -9.91 -0.20
CA LEU A 88 -10.09 -9.00 -1.34
C LEU A 88 -8.76 -8.24 -1.37
N PHE A 89 -8.24 -8.02 -2.56
CA PHE A 89 -6.96 -7.39 -2.82
C PHE A 89 -7.06 -6.49 -4.06
N GLN A 90 -6.60 -5.24 -3.97
CA GLN A 90 -6.76 -4.27 -5.06
C GLN A 90 -5.46 -3.48 -5.28
N PRO A 91 -4.35 -4.17 -5.56
CA PRO A 91 -3.07 -3.50 -5.72
C PRO A 91 -3.01 -2.66 -7.00
N MET A 92 -2.04 -1.75 -7.06
CA MET A 92 -1.83 -0.81 -8.15
C MET A 92 -0.35 -0.73 -8.55
N ALA A 93 -0.08 -0.23 -9.76
CA ALA A 93 1.29 0.02 -10.20
C ALA A 93 1.91 1.18 -9.41
N ALA A 94 3.21 1.08 -9.07
CA ALA A 94 3.96 2.16 -8.41
C ALA A 94 3.94 3.47 -9.23
N ASP A 95 3.93 3.38 -10.55
CA ASP A 95 3.81 4.55 -11.44
C ASP A 95 2.49 5.30 -11.25
N ASP A 96 1.38 4.58 -11.06
CA ASP A 96 0.09 5.22 -10.78
C ASP A 96 0.04 5.82 -9.38
N VAL A 97 0.71 5.20 -8.40
CA VAL A 97 0.91 5.81 -7.07
C VAL A 97 1.68 7.11 -7.19
N ALA A 98 2.79 7.12 -7.94
CA ALA A 98 3.60 8.32 -8.16
C ALA A 98 2.80 9.45 -8.82
N LYS A 99 2.01 9.14 -9.85
CA LYS A 99 1.09 10.09 -10.50
C LYS A 99 0.05 10.64 -9.51
N ALA A 100 -0.54 9.78 -8.68
CA ALA A 100 -1.54 10.17 -7.70
C ALA A 100 -0.94 11.11 -6.63
N VAL A 101 0.23 10.77 -6.08
CA VAL A 101 0.97 11.62 -5.14
C VAL A 101 1.34 12.97 -5.79
N GLY A 102 1.82 12.95 -7.04
CA GLY A 102 2.14 14.17 -7.78
C GLY A 102 0.93 15.09 -7.96
N ARG A 103 -0.24 14.54 -8.34
CA ARG A 103 -1.49 15.31 -8.46
C ARG A 103 -1.92 15.94 -7.12
N VAL A 104 -1.77 15.19 -6.02
CA VAL A 104 -2.08 15.72 -4.68
C VAL A 104 -1.09 16.81 -4.28
N ALA A 105 0.19 16.64 -4.59
CA ALA A 105 1.24 17.58 -4.19
C ALA A 105 1.11 18.96 -4.86
N VAL A 106 0.63 19.01 -6.10
CA VAL A 106 0.41 20.29 -6.81
C VAL A 106 -0.97 20.90 -6.55
N GLY A 107 -1.86 20.15 -5.89
CA GLY A 107 -3.19 20.60 -5.53
C GLY A 107 -3.23 21.34 -4.19
N ALA A 108 -4.41 21.85 -3.83
CA ALA A 108 -4.64 22.42 -2.51
C ALA A 108 -4.59 21.32 -1.42
N PRO A 109 -4.10 21.62 -0.20
CA PRO A 109 -4.17 20.70 0.92
C PRO A 109 -5.62 20.31 1.24
N VAL A 110 -5.86 18.98 1.37
CA VAL A 110 -7.20 18.49 1.74
C VAL A 110 -7.41 18.41 3.24
N ASN A 111 -6.35 18.57 4.03
CA ASN A 111 -6.34 18.39 5.49
C ASN A 111 -7.01 17.07 5.93
N GLY A 112 -6.73 16.04 5.19
CA GLY A 112 -7.36 14.73 5.31
C GLY A 112 -6.62 13.67 4.51
N THR A 113 -7.33 12.56 4.26
CA THR A 113 -6.84 11.40 3.52
C THR A 113 -7.48 11.31 2.13
N VAL A 114 -6.69 10.94 1.13
CA VAL A 114 -7.14 10.59 -0.22
C VAL A 114 -6.80 9.13 -0.45
N GLU A 115 -7.79 8.28 -0.69
CA GLU A 115 -7.56 6.87 -1.05
C GLU A 115 -7.30 6.73 -2.55
N VAL A 116 -6.29 5.91 -2.90
CA VAL A 116 -5.96 5.54 -4.28
C VAL A 116 -5.80 4.03 -4.38
N ALA A 117 -6.27 3.43 -5.47
CA ALA A 117 -6.28 1.98 -5.65
C ALA A 117 -6.07 1.58 -7.11
N GLY A 118 -5.72 0.33 -7.33
CA GLY A 118 -5.69 -0.23 -8.68
C GLY A 118 -7.07 -0.28 -9.33
N PRO A 119 -7.13 -0.33 -10.68
CA PRO A 119 -8.39 -0.35 -11.42
C PRO A 119 -9.14 -1.67 -11.28
N GLN A 120 -8.50 -2.71 -10.76
CA GLN A 120 -9.05 -4.06 -10.66
C GLN A 120 -8.97 -4.59 -9.22
N GLN A 121 -10.05 -5.20 -8.77
CA GLN A 121 -10.11 -5.93 -7.50
C GLN A 121 -10.02 -7.44 -7.78
N PHE A 122 -9.27 -8.14 -6.97
CA PHE A 122 -8.99 -9.57 -7.08
C PHE A 122 -9.29 -10.30 -5.78
N ARG A 123 -9.39 -11.62 -5.85
CA ARG A 123 -9.08 -12.48 -4.71
C ARG A 123 -7.56 -12.49 -4.55
N PHE A 124 -7.07 -12.44 -3.32
CA PHE A 124 -5.64 -12.33 -3.05
C PHE A 124 -4.84 -13.51 -3.64
N ASP A 125 -5.32 -14.73 -3.42
CA ASP A 125 -4.71 -15.95 -3.95
C ASP A 125 -4.70 -15.98 -5.49
N ASP A 126 -5.75 -15.50 -6.15
CA ASP A 126 -5.82 -15.45 -7.62
C ASP A 126 -4.78 -14.48 -8.20
N LEU A 127 -4.59 -13.32 -7.60
CA LEU A 127 -3.59 -12.37 -8.06
C LEU A 127 -2.17 -12.91 -7.88
N ILE A 128 -1.87 -13.53 -6.73
CA ILE A 128 -0.56 -14.14 -6.48
C ILE A 128 -0.30 -15.27 -7.47
N ARG A 129 -1.30 -16.11 -7.75
CA ARG A 129 -1.20 -17.20 -8.74
C ARG A 129 -0.89 -16.67 -10.14
N GLN A 130 -1.58 -15.61 -10.57
CA GLN A 130 -1.30 -14.94 -11.85
C GLN A 130 0.13 -14.36 -11.90
N GLY A 131 0.57 -13.70 -10.83
CA GLY A 131 1.91 -13.13 -10.73
C GLY A 131 2.99 -14.22 -10.82
N LEU A 132 2.88 -15.29 -10.03
CA LEU A 132 3.84 -16.40 -10.04
C LEU A 132 3.88 -17.10 -11.41
N ALA A 133 2.72 -17.31 -12.04
CA ALA A 133 2.66 -17.88 -13.39
C ALA A 133 3.44 -17.03 -14.42
N ALA A 134 3.30 -15.70 -14.35
CA ALA A 134 4.04 -14.78 -15.23
C ALA A 134 5.57 -14.81 -14.98
N TYR A 135 6.00 -15.10 -13.74
CA TYR A 135 7.40 -15.30 -13.38
C TYR A 135 7.90 -16.72 -13.65
N LYS A 136 7.04 -17.64 -14.14
CA LYS A 136 7.33 -19.09 -14.29
C LYS A 136 7.76 -19.72 -12.97
N ASP A 137 7.21 -19.25 -11.87
CA ASP A 137 7.47 -19.77 -10.54
C ASP A 137 6.56 -20.99 -10.29
N PRO A 138 7.11 -22.18 -9.98
CA PRO A 138 6.34 -23.43 -9.90
C PRO A 138 5.60 -23.62 -8.57
N ARG A 139 5.69 -22.67 -7.63
CA ARG A 139 5.06 -22.81 -6.31
C ARG A 139 3.54 -22.86 -6.42
N GLU A 140 2.95 -23.74 -5.62
CA GLU A 140 1.51 -23.80 -5.46
C GLU A 140 1.01 -22.63 -4.61
N VAL A 141 -0.14 -22.04 -4.97
CA VAL A 141 -0.79 -20.96 -4.19
C VAL A 141 -2.09 -21.47 -3.59
N VAL A 142 -2.19 -21.42 -2.27
CA VAL A 142 -3.34 -21.85 -1.49
C VAL A 142 -3.96 -20.68 -0.75
N ALA A 143 -5.28 -20.50 -0.91
CA ALA A 143 -6.07 -19.62 -0.07
C ALA A 143 -6.25 -20.26 1.31
N ASP A 144 -5.68 -19.66 2.34
CA ASP A 144 -5.73 -20.15 3.71
C ASP A 144 -6.36 -19.08 4.62
N PRO A 145 -7.55 -19.32 5.18
CA PRO A 145 -8.23 -18.33 6.02
C PRO A 145 -7.47 -18.00 7.31
N HIS A 146 -6.50 -18.84 7.69
CA HIS A 146 -5.63 -18.61 8.85
C HIS A 146 -4.26 -18.03 8.49
N ALA A 147 -3.97 -17.84 7.20
CA ALA A 147 -2.74 -17.21 6.77
C ALA A 147 -2.67 -15.76 7.28
N ARG A 148 -1.48 -15.35 7.70
CA ARG A 148 -1.23 -14.00 8.18
C ARG A 148 -0.53 -13.16 7.12
N TYR A 149 -0.96 -11.93 6.99
CA TYR A 149 -0.33 -10.94 6.12
C TYR A 149 0.58 -10.04 6.96
N PHE A 150 1.89 -10.20 6.81
CA PHE A 150 2.89 -9.50 7.65
C PHE A 150 2.56 -9.58 9.16
N GLY A 151 2.18 -10.77 9.60
CA GLY A 151 1.91 -11.09 11.00
C GLY A 151 0.50 -10.79 11.50
N ALA A 152 -0.35 -10.18 10.68
CA ALA A 152 -1.73 -9.82 11.05
C ALA A 152 -2.76 -10.76 10.40
N GLU A 153 -3.86 -11.00 11.07
CA GLU A 153 -5.07 -11.57 10.50
C GLU A 153 -5.84 -10.48 9.74
N LEU A 154 -6.52 -10.87 8.67
CA LEU A 154 -7.24 -9.95 7.80
C LEU A 154 -8.70 -10.30 7.71
N ASP A 155 -9.55 -9.28 7.76
CA ASP A 155 -10.93 -9.36 7.31
C ASP A 155 -11.01 -9.25 5.78
N GLU A 156 -12.14 -9.67 5.21
CA GLU A 156 -12.40 -9.69 3.77
C GLU A 156 -12.01 -8.39 3.05
N ARG A 157 -12.20 -7.24 3.68
CA ARG A 157 -11.96 -5.91 3.10
C ARG A 157 -10.79 -5.14 3.70
N SER A 158 -9.92 -5.80 4.43
CA SER A 158 -8.79 -5.14 5.12
C SER A 158 -7.83 -4.41 4.19
N LEU A 159 -7.65 -4.91 2.96
CA LEU A 159 -6.65 -4.43 1.99
C LEU A 159 -7.25 -3.66 0.80
N VAL A 160 -8.54 -3.35 0.83
CA VAL A 160 -9.21 -2.57 -0.21
C VAL A 160 -9.76 -1.26 0.37
N PRO A 161 -10.01 -0.23 -0.45
CA PRO A 161 -10.65 1.01 0.01
C PRO A 161 -12.02 0.75 0.64
N TRP A 162 -12.40 1.55 1.63
CA TRP A 162 -13.74 1.49 2.23
C TRP A 162 -14.74 2.42 1.56
N GLY A 163 -14.26 3.50 0.97
CA GLY A 163 -15.05 4.51 0.29
C GLY A 163 -14.67 4.65 -1.18
N GLU A 164 -14.96 5.82 -1.72
CA GLU A 164 -14.52 6.18 -3.06
C GLU A 164 -13.01 6.37 -3.08
N ALA A 165 -12.32 5.57 -3.92
CA ALA A 165 -10.91 5.73 -4.19
C ALA A 165 -10.70 6.23 -5.62
N ARG A 166 -9.66 7.03 -5.82
CA ARG A 166 -9.19 7.36 -7.17
C ARG A 166 -8.46 6.15 -7.73
N LEU A 167 -8.94 5.63 -8.84
CA LEU A 167 -8.35 4.45 -9.46
C LEU A 167 -7.15 4.84 -10.34
N GLY A 168 -6.13 3.98 -10.33
CA GLY A 168 -5.04 4.02 -11.29
C GLY A 168 -5.50 3.54 -12.67
N ASP A 169 -4.65 3.73 -13.66
CA ASP A 169 -4.95 3.39 -15.05
C ASP A 169 -4.36 2.02 -15.44
N ILE A 170 -3.22 1.64 -14.86
CA ILE A 170 -2.45 0.46 -15.27
C ILE A 170 -3.10 -0.80 -14.71
N ARG A 171 -3.54 -1.69 -15.60
CA ARG A 171 -4.09 -3.00 -15.26
C ARG A 171 -2.97 -4.00 -14.91
N PHE A 172 -3.28 -5.02 -14.12
CA PHE A 172 -2.29 -6.00 -13.68
C PHE A 172 -1.72 -6.83 -14.85
N ASP A 173 -2.56 -7.24 -15.78
CA ASP A 173 -2.16 -7.98 -16.99
C ASP A 173 -1.26 -7.13 -17.90
N GLU A 174 -1.56 -5.86 -18.08
CA GLU A 174 -0.71 -4.91 -18.81
C GLU A 174 0.64 -4.71 -18.13
N TRP A 175 0.64 -4.55 -16.79
CA TRP A 175 1.86 -4.43 -16.01
C TRP A 175 2.73 -5.69 -16.10
N LEU A 176 2.14 -6.88 -16.04
CA LEU A 176 2.87 -8.15 -16.23
C LEU A 176 3.47 -8.28 -17.64
N GLY A 177 2.87 -7.67 -18.65
CA GLY A 177 3.37 -7.64 -20.02
C GLY A 177 4.55 -6.68 -20.25
N GLN A 178 4.85 -5.79 -19.31
CA GLN A 178 5.96 -4.85 -19.43
C GLN A 178 7.32 -5.55 -19.34
N PRO A 179 8.39 -5.00 -19.97
CA PRO A 179 9.74 -5.49 -19.80
C PRO A 179 10.15 -5.57 -18.33
N ALA A 180 10.97 -6.57 -17.97
CA ALA A 180 11.38 -6.82 -16.58
C ALA A 180 12.04 -5.60 -15.89
N LEU A 181 12.63 -4.69 -16.63
CA LEU A 181 13.20 -3.44 -16.12
C LEU A 181 12.15 -2.43 -15.63
N GLN A 182 10.95 -2.48 -16.16
CA GLN A 182 9.83 -1.61 -15.77
C GLN A 182 8.98 -2.21 -14.63
N ARG A 183 9.23 -3.47 -14.28
CA ARG A 183 8.55 -4.22 -13.20
C ARG A 183 9.38 -4.31 -11.90
N ARG A 184 10.46 -3.54 -11.79
CA ARG A 184 11.36 -3.53 -10.62
C ARG A 184 10.91 -2.54 -9.56
#